data_68d04f59f2b683c0472baf798930d493
#
_entry.id   68d04f59f2b683c0472baf798930d493
#
_cell.length_a   1.000
_cell.length_b   1.000
_cell.length_c   1.000
_cell.angle_alpha   90.00
_cell.angle_beta   90.00
_cell.angle_gamma   90.00
#
_symmetry.space_group_name_H-M   'P 1'
#
loop_
_entity.id
_entity.type
_entity.pdbx_description
1 polymer ?
#
loop_
_entity_poly.entity_id
_entity_poly.type
_entity_poly.pdbx_seq_one_letter_code
_entity_poly.pdbx_strand_id
1 'polypeptide(L)'
;MAALQLAELQVSGDLAGLLRDFMRSEGDIHCELYAQLQSFSPSSRISFGQWWALLDRLQQRFPRRHIGLDLGQRVQPAHLGMLGYLTLASDTVAEALLEFQRYQGLLHDGDKASIELQGERMVLSWSANYGPSTRLSDEVLVGGLLRFLRLMTGRPDLRPLAVNFTFAQPDDGQAYIDVFGAPVGFAQSCTALEFPTAYLDLPVSNSDPGLKLLLERQAQAALAVLPDSEGFIQGLRKALLRAMQSGRANSAQVAATLNMSERTLFRRLSEQGLSFKVILAQTRTQLAQEYLRDKRLTLSEIALLLGYSEQSAFNRAFKRETGLSPRRYQQQIST
;
A
#
# COMPACT_ATOMS: atom_id res chain seq x y z
N MET A 1 13.14 -2.32 19.36
CA MET A 1 13.37 -2.53 17.93
C MET A 1 12.45 -1.58 17.19
N ALA A 2 12.99 -0.85 16.22
CA ALA A 2 12.18 0.09 15.40
C ALA A 2 11.06 -0.67 14.67
N ALA A 3 9.89 -0.03 14.49
CA ALA A 3 8.85 -0.56 13.62
C ALA A 3 9.42 -0.63 12.19
N LEU A 4 9.01 -1.66 11.42
CA LEU A 4 9.38 -1.79 10.02
C LEU A 4 8.93 -0.52 9.28
N GLN A 5 9.87 0.16 8.62
CA GLN A 5 9.58 1.40 7.91
C GLN A 5 9.33 1.09 6.43
N LEU A 6 8.50 1.91 5.77
CA LEU A 6 8.19 1.75 4.34
C LEU A 6 9.48 1.70 3.49
N ALA A 7 10.50 2.46 3.86
CA ALA A 7 11.80 2.47 3.17
C ALA A 7 12.49 1.09 3.08
N GLU A 8 12.21 0.19 4.03
CA GLU A 8 12.80 -1.15 4.12
C GLU A 8 12.01 -2.21 3.34
N LEU A 9 10.73 -1.94 3.06
CA LEU A 9 9.86 -2.81 2.28
C LEU A 9 10.28 -2.82 0.80
N GLN A 10 9.84 -3.84 0.08
CA GLN A 10 10.25 -4.07 -1.29
C GLN A 10 9.19 -3.56 -2.28
N VAL A 11 9.68 -3.10 -3.42
CA VAL A 11 8.89 -2.75 -4.59
C VAL A 11 9.46 -3.45 -5.82
N SER A 12 8.62 -3.73 -6.82
CA SER A 12 9.07 -4.39 -8.05
C SER A 12 10.12 -3.55 -8.78
N GLY A 13 11.21 -4.20 -9.18
CA GLY A 13 12.24 -3.61 -10.03
C GLY A 13 11.76 -3.25 -11.45
N ASP A 14 10.59 -3.76 -11.87
CA ASP A 14 9.96 -3.38 -13.14
C ASP A 14 9.69 -1.86 -13.20
N LEU A 15 9.47 -1.21 -12.05
CA LEU A 15 9.34 0.26 -11.97
C LEU A 15 10.61 1.00 -12.40
N ALA A 16 11.80 0.40 -12.27
CA ALA A 16 13.02 1.00 -12.81
C ALA A 16 12.97 1.13 -14.34
N GLY A 17 12.16 0.29 -15.02
CA GLY A 17 11.86 0.42 -16.44
C GLY A 17 11.23 1.75 -16.82
N LEU A 18 10.36 2.29 -15.97
CA LEU A 18 9.73 3.60 -16.17
C LEU A 18 10.78 4.73 -16.23
N LEU A 19 11.73 4.73 -15.29
CA LEU A 19 12.79 5.73 -15.24
C LEU A 19 13.75 5.59 -16.45
N ARG A 20 14.06 4.35 -16.81
CA ARG A 20 14.89 4.03 -17.96
C ARG A 20 14.25 4.52 -19.27
N ASP A 21 12.96 4.27 -19.46
CA ASP A 21 12.23 4.68 -20.65
C ASP A 21 12.05 6.21 -20.72
N PHE A 22 11.87 6.85 -19.57
CA PHE A 22 11.91 8.30 -19.45
C PHE A 22 13.27 8.85 -19.91
N MET A 23 14.36 8.38 -19.34
CA MET A 23 15.72 8.85 -19.69
C MET A 23 16.04 8.62 -21.16
N ARG A 24 15.58 7.50 -21.73
CA ARG A 24 15.74 7.21 -23.15
C ARG A 24 14.98 8.23 -24.01
N SER A 25 13.77 8.59 -23.64
CA SER A 25 12.97 9.60 -24.37
C SER A 25 13.57 11.00 -24.30
N GLU A 26 14.32 11.31 -23.22
CA GLU A 26 15.04 12.58 -23.08
C GLU A 26 16.46 12.54 -23.71
N GLY A 27 16.88 11.39 -24.29
CA GLY A 27 18.21 11.21 -24.90
C GLY A 27 19.36 11.09 -23.89
N ASP A 28 19.05 10.93 -22.60
CA ASP A 28 20.02 10.94 -21.50
C ASP A 28 20.45 9.50 -21.09
N ILE A 29 21.07 8.81 -22.01
CA ILE A 29 21.42 7.39 -21.89
C ILE A 29 22.90 7.11 -21.57
N HIS A 30 23.75 8.14 -21.54
CA HIS A 30 25.20 8.01 -21.36
C HIS A 30 25.64 8.44 -19.95
N CYS A 31 24.90 8.07 -18.92
CA CYS A 31 25.24 8.43 -17.55
C CYS A 31 25.16 7.23 -16.59
N GLU A 32 25.79 7.37 -15.44
CA GLU A 32 25.83 6.33 -14.40
C GLU A 32 24.44 5.90 -13.94
N LEU A 33 23.48 6.84 -13.81
CA LEU A 33 22.11 6.52 -13.43
C LEU A 33 21.45 5.58 -14.45
N TYR A 34 21.59 5.86 -15.74
CA TYR A 34 21.04 5.00 -16.78
C TYR A 34 21.67 3.60 -16.77
N ALA A 35 23.00 3.51 -16.61
CA ALA A 35 23.70 2.23 -16.47
C ALA A 35 23.20 1.43 -15.26
N GLN A 36 22.98 2.09 -14.11
CA GLN A 36 22.38 1.47 -12.93
C GLN A 36 20.96 0.97 -13.21
N LEU A 37 20.12 1.75 -13.89
CA LEU A 37 18.75 1.35 -14.24
C LEU A 37 18.72 0.13 -15.17
N GLN A 38 19.73 -0.04 -16.02
CA GLN A 38 19.89 -1.24 -16.87
C GLN A 38 20.25 -2.51 -16.09
N SER A 39 20.84 -2.39 -14.90
CA SER A 39 21.24 -3.55 -14.09
C SER A 39 20.05 -4.24 -13.39
N PHE A 40 18.90 -3.59 -13.29
CA PHE A 40 17.71 -4.21 -12.71
C PHE A 40 17.06 -5.17 -13.71
N SER A 41 16.98 -6.44 -13.33
CA SER A 41 16.28 -7.45 -14.12
C SER A 41 14.76 -7.38 -13.88
N PRO A 42 13.95 -7.78 -14.87
CA PRO A 42 12.52 -8.00 -14.65
C PRO A 42 12.28 -8.91 -13.46
N SER A 43 11.24 -8.63 -12.68
CA SER A 43 10.89 -9.37 -11.45
C SER A 43 11.92 -9.27 -10.31
N SER A 44 13.00 -8.47 -10.44
CA SER A 44 13.84 -8.13 -9.28
C SER A 44 13.04 -7.31 -8.26
N ARG A 45 13.50 -7.34 -7.02
CA ARG A 45 12.90 -6.53 -5.94
C ARG A 45 13.94 -5.55 -5.44
N ILE A 46 13.54 -4.30 -5.21
CA ILE A 46 14.38 -3.25 -4.62
C ILE A 46 13.64 -2.65 -3.44
N SER A 47 14.37 -2.09 -2.46
CA SER A 47 13.68 -1.42 -1.35
C SER A 47 13.01 -0.12 -1.81
N PHE A 48 11.95 0.30 -1.11
CA PHE A 48 11.37 1.64 -1.34
C PHE A 48 12.41 2.74 -1.18
N GLY A 49 13.35 2.59 -0.22
CA GLY A 49 14.45 3.55 -0.06
C GLY A 49 15.35 3.65 -1.29
N GLN A 50 15.64 2.52 -1.96
CA GLN A 50 16.37 2.53 -3.24
C GLN A 50 15.54 3.17 -4.35
N TRP A 51 14.24 2.86 -4.44
CA TRP A 51 13.32 3.49 -5.38
C TRP A 51 13.29 5.01 -5.22
N TRP A 52 13.13 5.50 -3.98
CA TRP A 52 13.14 6.94 -3.68
C TRP A 52 14.48 7.62 -4.06
N ALA A 53 15.60 6.97 -3.75
CA ALA A 53 16.92 7.48 -4.14
C ALA A 53 17.10 7.59 -5.67
N LEU A 54 16.52 6.66 -6.44
CA LEU A 54 16.52 6.73 -7.91
C LEU A 54 15.66 7.91 -8.40
N LEU A 55 14.48 8.13 -7.82
CA LEU A 55 13.63 9.28 -8.14
C LEU A 55 14.30 10.61 -7.82
N ASP A 56 14.94 10.72 -6.65
CA ASP A 56 15.66 11.93 -6.23
C ASP A 56 16.83 12.24 -7.17
N ARG A 57 17.62 11.22 -7.56
CA ARG A 57 18.70 11.39 -8.54
C ARG A 57 18.17 11.85 -9.90
N LEU A 58 17.02 11.32 -10.31
CA LEU A 58 16.38 11.76 -11.56
C LEU A 58 15.88 13.19 -11.46
N GLN A 59 15.26 13.59 -10.34
CA GLN A 59 14.83 14.97 -10.10
C GLN A 59 16.01 15.95 -10.08
N GLN A 60 17.14 15.59 -9.48
CA GLN A 60 18.35 16.41 -9.49
C GLN A 60 18.90 16.62 -10.91
N ARG A 61 18.75 15.61 -11.77
CA ARG A 61 19.21 15.69 -13.15
C ARG A 61 18.30 16.55 -14.03
N PHE A 62 17.02 16.61 -13.70
CA PHE A 62 16.00 17.40 -14.40
C PHE A 62 15.29 18.39 -13.44
N PRO A 63 16.02 19.38 -12.87
CA PRO A 63 15.54 20.19 -11.75
C PRO A 63 14.35 21.10 -12.08
N ARG A 64 14.12 21.38 -13.38
CA ARG A 64 13.01 22.24 -13.84
C ARG A 64 11.74 21.45 -14.18
N ARG A 65 11.74 20.12 -13.99
CA ARG A 65 10.61 19.24 -14.32
C ARG A 65 9.95 18.74 -13.04
N HIS A 66 8.67 18.48 -13.13
CA HIS A 66 7.90 17.76 -12.11
C HIS A 66 8.04 16.25 -12.36
N ILE A 67 9.19 15.69 -12.01
CA ILE A 67 9.58 14.32 -12.41
C ILE A 67 8.54 13.28 -11.99
N GLY A 68 7.99 13.37 -10.78
CA GLY A 68 6.98 12.41 -10.32
C GLY A 68 5.70 12.48 -11.18
N LEU A 69 5.21 13.68 -11.48
CA LEU A 69 4.04 13.88 -12.36
C LEU A 69 4.32 13.43 -13.79
N ASP A 70 5.50 13.78 -14.34
CA ASP A 70 5.92 13.38 -15.69
C ASP A 70 6.00 11.86 -15.83
N LEU A 71 6.60 11.18 -14.87
CA LEU A 71 6.70 9.73 -14.83
C LEU A 71 5.33 9.08 -14.71
N GLY A 72 4.46 9.59 -13.82
CA GLY A 72 3.10 9.10 -13.63
C GLY A 72 2.33 9.04 -14.96
N GLN A 73 2.45 10.09 -15.79
CA GLN A 73 1.78 10.15 -17.10
C GLN A 73 2.38 9.21 -18.17
N ARG A 74 3.54 8.60 -17.91
CA ARG A 74 4.25 7.70 -18.83
C ARG A 74 4.15 6.23 -18.42
N VAL A 75 3.43 5.91 -17.36
CA VAL A 75 3.24 4.53 -16.91
C VAL A 75 2.63 3.69 -18.02
N GLN A 76 3.23 2.52 -18.26
CA GLN A 76 2.81 1.50 -19.22
C GLN A 76 2.63 0.15 -18.48
N PRO A 77 1.90 -0.81 -19.03
CA PRO A 77 1.70 -2.12 -18.40
C PRO A 77 3.00 -2.82 -18.02
N ALA A 78 4.01 -2.73 -18.87
CA ALA A 78 5.33 -3.32 -18.64
C ALA A 78 6.02 -2.81 -17.37
N HIS A 79 5.73 -1.57 -16.94
CA HIS A 79 6.30 -0.98 -15.72
C HIS A 79 5.66 -1.53 -14.43
N LEU A 80 4.50 -2.16 -14.55
CA LEU A 80 3.79 -2.83 -13.45
C LEU A 80 3.99 -4.36 -13.50
N GLY A 81 4.86 -4.83 -14.40
CA GLY A 81 5.12 -6.25 -14.60
C GLY A 81 3.85 -7.03 -14.97
N MET A 82 3.75 -8.25 -14.48
CA MET A 82 2.60 -9.14 -14.73
C MET A 82 1.26 -8.51 -14.33
N LEU A 83 1.23 -7.75 -13.24
CA LEU A 83 0.00 -7.11 -12.74
C LEU A 83 -0.59 -6.13 -13.77
N GLY A 84 0.26 -5.37 -14.47
CA GLY A 84 -0.18 -4.45 -15.49
C GLY A 84 -0.87 -5.12 -16.67
N TYR A 85 -0.36 -6.27 -17.11
CA TYR A 85 -1.00 -7.03 -18.20
C TYR A 85 -2.26 -7.77 -17.74
N LEU A 86 -2.28 -8.28 -16.51
CA LEU A 86 -3.44 -8.97 -15.95
C LEU A 86 -4.64 -8.01 -15.85
N THR A 87 -4.44 -6.80 -15.36
CA THR A 87 -5.50 -5.80 -15.26
C THR A 87 -6.02 -5.35 -16.63
N LEU A 88 -5.16 -5.28 -17.66
CA LEU A 88 -5.57 -4.99 -19.04
C LEU A 88 -6.34 -6.12 -19.71
N ALA A 89 -6.19 -7.36 -19.26
CA ALA A 89 -6.93 -8.50 -19.78
C ALA A 89 -8.32 -8.67 -19.14
N SER A 90 -8.68 -7.85 -18.16
CA SER A 90 -10.00 -7.85 -17.49
C SER A 90 -11.08 -7.29 -18.41
N ASP A 91 -12.36 -7.61 -18.14
CA ASP A 91 -13.48 -7.14 -18.98
C ASP A 91 -13.93 -5.73 -18.61
N THR A 92 -13.90 -5.39 -17.32
CA THR A 92 -14.33 -4.09 -16.79
C THR A 92 -13.29 -3.48 -15.85
N VAL A 93 -13.41 -2.18 -15.58
CA VAL A 93 -12.60 -1.48 -14.58
C VAL A 93 -12.83 -2.08 -13.18
N ALA A 94 -14.06 -2.48 -12.84
CA ALA A 94 -14.34 -3.14 -11.56
C ALA A 94 -13.52 -4.43 -11.41
N GLU A 95 -13.51 -5.26 -12.44
CA GLU A 95 -12.74 -6.50 -12.44
C GLU A 95 -11.23 -6.23 -12.38
N ALA A 96 -10.72 -5.27 -13.17
CA ALA A 96 -9.33 -4.86 -13.13
C ALA A 96 -8.87 -4.38 -11.74
N LEU A 97 -9.74 -3.65 -11.01
CA LEU A 97 -9.48 -3.23 -9.63
C LEU A 97 -9.45 -4.42 -8.65
N LEU A 98 -10.32 -5.41 -8.82
CA LEU A 98 -10.29 -6.63 -8.01
C LEU A 98 -8.99 -7.41 -8.22
N GLU A 99 -8.55 -7.55 -9.48
CA GLU A 99 -7.26 -8.17 -9.79
C GLU A 99 -6.08 -7.35 -9.23
N PHE A 100 -6.14 -6.02 -9.34
CA PHE A 100 -5.14 -5.15 -8.73
C PHE A 100 -5.08 -5.37 -7.22
N GLN A 101 -6.20 -5.34 -6.50
CA GLN A 101 -6.23 -5.59 -5.05
C GLN A 101 -5.69 -6.98 -4.68
N ARG A 102 -6.03 -7.99 -5.48
CA ARG A 102 -5.64 -9.37 -5.23
C ARG A 102 -4.13 -9.59 -5.39
N TYR A 103 -3.52 -8.98 -6.40
CA TYR A 103 -2.15 -9.24 -6.83
C TYR A 103 -1.18 -8.08 -6.62
N GLN A 104 -1.59 -6.98 -5.97
CA GLN A 104 -0.69 -5.84 -5.74
C GLN A 104 0.58 -6.18 -4.94
N GLY A 105 0.59 -7.30 -4.18
CA GLY A 105 1.79 -7.84 -3.56
C GLY A 105 2.92 -8.19 -4.54
N LEU A 106 2.58 -8.44 -5.84
CA LEU A 106 3.58 -8.58 -6.89
C LEU A 106 4.30 -7.25 -7.18
N LEU A 107 3.61 -6.11 -6.97
CA LEU A 107 4.18 -4.79 -7.21
C LEU A 107 4.95 -4.27 -5.99
N HIS A 108 4.42 -4.41 -4.78
CA HIS A 108 5.09 -3.93 -3.56
C HIS A 108 4.59 -4.63 -2.28
N ASP A 109 5.40 -4.53 -1.22
CA ASP A 109 5.08 -5.06 0.12
C ASP A 109 4.53 -3.97 1.07
N GLY A 110 4.34 -2.74 0.59
CA GLY A 110 3.81 -1.63 1.38
C GLY A 110 2.30 -1.71 1.61
N ASP A 111 1.73 -0.63 2.14
CA ASP A 111 0.29 -0.54 2.40
C ASP A 111 -0.52 -0.80 1.13
N LYS A 112 -1.49 -1.69 1.23
CA LYS A 112 -2.39 -2.00 0.13
C LYS A 112 -3.41 -0.90 -0.07
N ALA A 113 -3.79 -0.70 -1.34
CA ALA A 113 -4.89 0.18 -1.68
C ALA A 113 -6.18 -0.29 -0.99
N SER A 114 -6.79 0.61 -0.22
CA SER A 114 -8.17 0.47 0.25
C SER A 114 -9.11 1.02 -0.80
N ILE A 115 -10.20 0.31 -1.08
CA ILE A 115 -11.25 0.77 -1.99
C ILE A 115 -12.54 0.85 -1.21
N GLU A 116 -13.13 2.04 -1.15
CA GLU A 116 -14.39 2.30 -0.48
C GLU A 116 -15.40 2.91 -1.46
N LEU A 117 -16.65 2.42 -1.40
CA LEU A 117 -17.75 2.99 -2.15
C LEU A 117 -18.58 3.89 -1.23
N GLN A 118 -18.68 5.17 -1.56
CA GLN A 118 -19.38 6.19 -0.78
C GLN A 118 -20.43 6.89 -1.67
N GLY A 119 -21.60 6.25 -1.82
CA GLY A 119 -22.66 6.71 -2.75
C GLY A 119 -22.16 6.62 -4.20
N GLU A 120 -22.13 7.75 -4.89
CA GLU A 120 -21.67 7.82 -6.29
C GLU A 120 -20.15 7.99 -6.45
N ARG A 121 -19.39 7.90 -5.35
CA ARG A 121 -17.94 8.01 -5.33
C ARG A 121 -17.28 6.69 -4.96
N MET A 122 -16.22 6.39 -5.63
CA MET A 122 -15.25 5.35 -5.28
C MET A 122 -13.97 6.04 -4.82
N VAL A 123 -13.49 5.70 -3.64
CA VAL A 123 -12.26 6.25 -3.04
C VAL A 123 -11.21 5.16 -2.99
N LEU A 124 -10.09 5.37 -3.68
CA LEU A 124 -8.88 4.58 -3.53
C LEU A 124 -7.94 5.33 -2.60
N SER A 125 -7.50 4.71 -1.51
CA SER A 125 -6.63 5.35 -0.53
C SER A 125 -5.53 4.43 -0.03
N TRP A 126 -4.42 5.04 0.41
CA TRP A 126 -3.28 4.36 1.01
C TRP A 126 -3.05 4.92 2.40
N SER A 127 -3.03 4.04 3.39
CA SER A 127 -2.63 4.37 4.75
C SER A 127 -1.11 4.52 4.84
N ALA A 128 -0.62 5.09 5.94
CA ALA A 128 0.80 5.22 6.22
C ALA A 128 1.22 4.34 7.41
N ASN A 129 0.78 3.07 7.43
CA ASN A 129 1.05 2.16 8.54
C ASN A 129 2.54 1.86 8.72
N TYR A 130 3.31 1.95 7.65
CA TYR A 130 4.77 1.76 7.62
C TYR A 130 5.54 3.09 7.60
N GLY A 131 4.87 4.20 7.83
CA GLY A 131 5.41 5.54 7.71
C GLY A 131 5.11 6.21 6.36
N PRO A 132 5.44 7.51 6.22
CA PRO A 132 5.12 8.28 5.02
C PRO A 132 5.96 7.84 3.82
N SER A 133 5.36 7.91 2.65
CA SER A 133 6.04 7.85 1.36
C SER A 133 6.71 9.21 1.04
N THR A 134 7.43 9.27 -0.08
CA THR A 134 7.99 10.53 -0.59
C THR A 134 7.04 11.17 -1.61
N ARG A 135 7.14 12.50 -1.75
CA ARG A 135 6.35 13.26 -2.73
C ARG A 135 6.45 12.67 -4.15
N LEU A 136 7.67 12.45 -4.63
CA LEU A 136 7.89 11.94 -5.99
C LEU A 136 7.27 10.55 -6.18
N SER A 137 7.36 9.68 -5.17
CA SER A 137 6.77 8.34 -5.23
C SER A 137 5.24 8.38 -5.27
N ASP A 138 4.62 9.26 -4.47
CA ASP A 138 3.16 9.45 -4.47
C ASP A 138 2.65 10.07 -5.77
N GLU A 139 3.40 11.03 -6.35
CA GLU A 139 3.11 11.59 -7.67
C GLU A 139 3.11 10.51 -8.76
N VAL A 140 4.12 9.63 -8.75
CA VAL A 140 4.18 8.49 -9.70
C VAL A 140 3.02 7.53 -9.49
N LEU A 141 2.70 7.19 -8.24
CA LEU A 141 1.60 6.29 -7.92
C LEU A 141 0.26 6.82 -8.43
N VAL A 142 -0.09 8.04 -8.02
CA VAL A 142 -1.40 8.64 -8.30
C VAL A 142 -1.54 8.99 -9.78
N GLY A 143 -0.48 9.59 -10.37
CA GLY A 143 -0.44 9.89 -11.80
C GLY A 143 -0.49 8.63 -12.66
N GLY A 144 0.24 7.59 -12.22
CA GLY A 144 0.28 6.30 -12.89
C GLY A 144 -1.06 5.58 -12.90
N LEU A 145 -1.81 5.62 -11.81
CA LEU A 145 -3.15 5.02 -11.73
C LEU A 145 -4.15 5.71 -12.65
N LEU A 146 -4.15 7.05 -12.67
CA LEU A 146 -5.00 7.79 -13.61
C LEU A 146 -4.62 7.51 -15.07
N ARG A 147 -3.32 7.50 -15.37
CA ARG A 147 -2.80 7.14 -16.69
C ARG A 147 -3.23 5.74 -17.10
N PHE A 148 -3.14 4.79 -16.17
CA PHE A 148 -3.48 3.40 -16.42
C PHE A 148 -4.98 3.20 -16.65
N LEU A 149 -5.85 3.90 -15.89
CA LEU A 149 -7.29 3.92 -16.12
C LEU A 149 -7.63 4.44 -17.53
N ARG A 150 -7.01 5.55 -17.96
CA ARG A 150 -7.18 6.11 -19.29
C ARG A 150 -6.71 5.15 -20.40
N LEU A 151 -5.62 4.46 -20.15
CA LEU A 151 -5.05 3.51 -21.11
C LEU A 151 -5.93 2.26 -21.25
N MET A 152 -6.39 1.67 -20.13
CA MET A 152 -7.19 0.45 -20.18
C MET A 152 -8.58 0.68 -20.80
N THR A 153 -9.16 1.86 -20.62
CA THR A 153 -10.48 2.19 -21.15
C THR A 153 -10.44 2.84 -22.57
N GLY A 154 -9.24 3.20 -23.04
CA GLY A 154 -9.10 4.00 -24.27
C GLY A 154 -9.68 5.42 -24.16
N ARG A 155 -9.95 5.91 -22.94
CA ARG A 155 -10.62 7.17 -22.64
C ARG A 155 -9.66 8.19 -22.00
N PRO A 156 -8.96 9.02 -22.78
CA PRO A 156 -8.04 10.03 -22.27
C PRO A 156 -8.74 11.18 -21.52
N ASP A 157 -10.04 11.33 -21.70
CA ASP A 157 -10.89 12.34 -21.08
C ASP A 157 -11.25 12.05 -19.62
N LEU A 158 -11.06 10.83 -19.13
CA LEU A 158 -11.41 10.46 -17.75
C LEU A 158 -10.60 11.28 -16.74
N ARG A 159 -11.31 11.76 -15.71
CA ARG A 159 -10.74 12.60 -14.64
C ARG A 159 -11.20 12.08 -13.30
N PRO A 160 -10.37 12.18 -12.25
CA PRO A 160 -10.84 11.94 -10.89
C PRO A 160 -11.81 13.06 -10.46
N LEU A 161 -12.59 12.80 -9.43
CA LEU A 161 -13.38 13.82 -8.72
C LEU A 161 -12.50 14.69 -7.84
N ALA A 162 -11.52 14.08 -7.20
CA ALA A 162 -10.51 14.74 -6.36
C ALA A 162 -9.25 13.88 -6.26
N VAL A 163 -8.13 14.54 -5.95
CA VAL A 163 -6.85 13.91 -5.62
C VAL A 163 -6.36 14.47 -4.29
N ASN A 164 -5.92 13.61 -3.38
CA ASN A 164 -5.42 13.99 -2.08
C ASN A 164 -3.98 13.50 -1.87
N PHE A 165 -3.12 14.36 -1.36
CA PHE A 165 -1.74 14.05 -1.00
C PHE A 165 -1.46 14.38 0.46
N THR A 166 -0.59 13.61 1.09
CA THR A 166 -0.19 13.82 2.49
C THR A 166 0.86 14.92 2.66
N PHE A 167 1.65 15.20 1.63
CA PHE A 167 2.69 16.23 1.67
C PHE A 167 2.10 17.65 1.55
N ALA A 168 2.87 18.63 2.02
CA ALA A 168 2.51 20.05 1.94
C ALA A 168 2.44 20.51 0.47
N GLN A 169 1.59 21.52 0.21
CA GLN A 169 1.43 22.06 -1.14
C GLN A 169 2.78 22.56 -1.69
N PRO A 170 3.21 22.07 -2.86
CA PRO A 170 4.38 22.62 -3.55
C PRO A 170 4.12 24.02 -4.07
N ASP A 171 5.20 24.79 -4.35
CA ASP A 171 5.11 26.16 -4.87
C ASP A 171 4.32 26.23 -6.19
N ASP A 172 4.43 25.22 -7.05
CA ASP A 172 3.66 25.08 -8.29
C ASP A 172 2.51 24.09 -8.14
N GLY A 173 1.53 24.43 -7.34
CA GLY A 173 0.32 23.64 -7.16
C GLY A 173 -0.56 23.55 -8.43
N GLN A 174 -0.42 24.51 -9.37
CA GLN A 174 -1.18 24.54 -10.62
C GLN A 174 -0.82 23.36 -11.54
N ALA A 175 0.45 22.95 -11.56
CA ALA A 175 0.91 21.80 -12.34
C ALA A 175 0.14 20.52 -12.01
N TYR A 176 -0.25 20.34 -10.76
CA TYR A 176 -1.05 19.17 -10.33
C TYR A 176 -2.48 19.24 -10.87
N ILE A 177 -3.11 20.41 -10.82
CA ILE A 177 -4.46 20.61 -11.36
C ILE A 177 -4.45 20.36 -12.87
N ASP A 178 -3.43 20.82 -13.58
CA ASP A 178 -3.27 20.64 -15.03
C ASP A 178 -3.12 19.14 -15.38
N VAL A 179 -2.36 18.39 -14.60
CA VAL A 179 -2.13 16.95 -14.82
C VAL A 179 -3.38 16.12 -14.53
N PHE A 180 -4.02 16.36 -13.39
CA PHE A 180 -5.15 15.56 -12.95
C PHE A 180 -6.47 16.02 -13.54
N GLY A 181 -6.60 17.29 -13.89
CA GLY A 181 -7.84 17.91 -14.38
C GLY A 181 -8.94 17.91 -13.33
N ALA A 182 -8.59 17.96 -12.05
CA ALA A 182 -9.46 17.87 -10.89
C ALA A 182 -8.90 18.66 -9.70
N PRO A 183 -9.71 18.99 -8.68
CA PRO A 183 -9.24 19.55 -7.43
C PRO A 183 -8.18 18.66 -6.76
N VAL A 184 -7.11 19.28 -6.24
CA VAL A 184 -6.02 18.60 -5.54
C VAL A 184 -5.90 19.15 -4.12
N GLY A 185 -6.04 18.27 -3.13
CA GLY A 185 -5.85 18.55 -1.71
C GLY A 185 -4.44 18.18 -1.27
N PHE A 186 -3.77 19.05 -0.51
CA PHE A 186 -2.46 18.82 0.09
C PHE A 186 -2.56 18.78 1.61
N ALA A 187 -1.55 18.24 2.27
CA ALA A 187 -1.51 18.03 3.72
C ALA A 187 -2.73 17.26 4.26
N GLN A 188 -3.20 16.29 3.49
CA GLN A 188 -4.32 15.43 3.87
C GLN A 188 -3.85 14.25 4.72
N SER A 189 -4.79 13.57 5.39
CA SER A 189 -4.51 12.43 6.28
C SER A 189 -3.99 11.18 5.55
N CYS A 190 -4.32 11.04 4.27
CA CYS A 190 -3.88 9.92 3.42
C CYS A 190 -3.77 10.37 1.96
N THR A 191 -2.95 9.65 1.19
CA THR A 191 -2.93 9.77 -0.26
C THR A 191 -4.16 9.04 -0.82
N ALA A 192 -4.97 9.73 -1.66
CA ALA A 192 -6.21 9.17 -2.19
C ALA A 192 -6.56 9.71 -3.58
N LEU A 193 -7.31 8.87 -4.31
CA LEU A 193 -7.95 9.18 -5.59
C LEU A 193 -9.44 8.91 -5.48
N GLU A 194 -10.25 9.89 -5.87
CA GLU A 194 -11.71 9.75 -5.90
C GLU A 194 -12.20 9.72 -7.35
N PHE A 195 -13.03 8.72 -7.67
CA PHE A 195 -13.64 8.57 -9.00
C PHE A 195 -15.16 8.41 -8.91
N PRO A 196 -15.93 8.73 -9.97
CA PRO A 196 -17.31 8.30 -10.07
C PRO A 196 -17.43 6.78 -10.03
N THR A 197 -18.39 6.24 -9.25
CA THR A 197 -18.65 4.78 -9.24
C THR A 197 -19.03 4.25 -10.63
N ALA A 198 -19.62 5.09 -11.49
CA ALA A 198 -19.91 4.72 -12.87
C ALA A 198 -18.69 4.31 -13.71
N TYR A 199 -17.46 4.67 -13.25
CA TYR A 199 -16.25 4.21 -13.95
C TYR A 199 -15.99 2.71 -13.76
N LEU A 200 -16.57 2.09 -12.74
CA LEU A 200 -16.45 0.66 -12.51
C LEU A 200 -17.03 -0.18 -13.66
N ASP A 201 -18.08 0.31 -14.30
CA ASP A 201 -18.78 -0.37 -15.39
C ASP A 201 -18.13 -0.13 -16.76
N LEU A 202 -17.11 0.72 -16.85
CA LEU A 202 -16.42 0.98 -18.11
C LEU A 202 -15.73 -0.31 -18.61
N PRO A 203 -15.89 -0.64 -19.91
CA PRO A 203 -15.19 -1.76 -20.50
C PRO A 203 -13.69 -1.48 -20.64
N VAL A 204 -12.89 -2.52 -20.51
CA VAL A 204 -11.46 -2.49 -20.85
C VAL A 204 -11.32 -2.75 -22.36
N SER A 205 -10.63 -1.86 -23.06
CA SER A 205 -10.63 -1.82 -24.54
C SER A 205 -10.02 -3.05 -25.21
N ASN A 206 -9.12 -3.76 -24.54
CA ASN A 206 -8.40 -4.92 -25.08
C ASN A 206 -8.54 -6.13 -24.15
N SER A 207 -9.75 -6.36 -23.61
CA SER A 207 -9.98 -7.53 -22.77
C SER A 207 -9.74 -8.82 -23.56
N ASP A 208 -9.07 -9.80 -22.91
CA ASP A 208 -8.81 -11.13 -23.47
C ASP A 208 -8.96 -12.16 -22.35
N PRO A 209 -10.12 -12.85 -22.27
CA PRO A 209 -10.38 -13.84 -21.24
C PRO A 209 -9.40 -15.02 -21.26
N GLY A 210 -8.86 -15.39 -22.42
CA GLY A 210 -7.88 -16.48 -22.56
C GLY A 210 -6.52 -16.07 -21.97
N LEU A 211 -6.07 -14.88 -22.33
CA LEU A 211 -4.84 -14.31 -21.78
C LEU A 211 -4.99 -14.06 -20.28
N LYS A 212 -6.14 -13.55 -19.83
CA LYS A 212 -6.42 -13.33 -18.41
C LYS A 212 -6.25 -14.60 -17.59
N LEU A 213 -6.88 -15.69 -17.98
CA LEU A 213 -6.78 -16.98 -17.29
C LEU A 213 -5.34 -17.48 -17.18
N LEU A 214 -4.53 -17.27 -18.22
CA LEU A 214 -3.12 -17.65 -18.23
C LEU A 214 -2.32 -16.77 -17.25
N LEU A 215 -2.53 -15.45 -17.28
CA LEU A 215 -1.84 -14.51 -16.42
C LEU A 215 -2.24 -14.69 -14.95
N GLU A 216 -3.50 -14.96 -14.64
CA GLU A 216 -3.96 -15.27 -13.28
C GLU A 216 -3.23 -16.47 -12.67
N ARG A 217 -3.09 -17.56 -13.44
CA ARG A 217 -2.35 -18.75 -12.98
C ARG A 217 -0.88 -18.41 -12.69
N GLN A 218 -0.25 -17.64 -13.55
CA GLN A 218 1.14 -17.20 -13.36
C GLN A 218 1.26 -16.23 -12.18
N ALA A 219 0.36 -15.27 -12.04
CA ALA A 219 0.33 -14.31 -10.94
C ALA A 219 0.13 -15.02 -9.59
N GLN A 220 -0.75 -16.02 -9.55
CA GLN A 220 -0.98 -16.83 -8.35
C GLN A 220 0.28 -17.63 -7.98
N ALA A 221 0.94 -18.25 -8.95
CA ALA A 221 2.19 -18.98 -8.73
C ALA A 221 3.32 -18.04 -8.26
N ALA A 222 3.46 -16.87 -8.90
CA ALA A 222 4.47 -15.88 -8.53
C ALA A 222 4.22 -15.32 -7.12
N LEU A 223 2.95 -15.01 -6.77
CA LEU A 223 2.60 -14.54 -5.43
C LEU A 223 2.88 -15.60 -4.35
N ALA A 224 2.69 -16.89 -4.66
CA ALA A 224 2.96 -17.99 -3.72
C ALA A 224 4.47 -18.18 -3.42
N VAL A 225 5.35 -17.74 -4.33
CA VAL A 225 6.82 -17.84 -4.17
C VAL A 225 7.39 -16.59 -3.49
N LEU A 226 6.71 -15.44 -3.59
CA LEU A 226 7.15 -14.26 -2.86
C LEU A 226 7.21 -14.60 -1.36
N PRO A 227 8.24 -14.10 -0.65
CA PRO A 227 8.22 -14.16 0.80
C PRO A 227 6.88 -13.50 1.22
N ASP A 228 5.95 -14.34 1.69
CA ASP A 228 4.60 -13.90 2.05
C ASP A 228 4.67 -13.08 3.36
N SER A 229 5.28 -11.90 3.25
CA SER A 229 5.41 -10.98 4.38
C SER A 229 4.04 -10.48 4.82
N GLU A 230 3.17 -10.14 3.86
CA GLU A 230 1.84 -9.60 4.18
C GLU A 230 0.79 -10.67 4.47
N GLY A 231 0.71 -11.72 3.67
CA GLY A 231 -0.24 -12.82 3.92
C GLY A 231 0.08 -13.54 5.22
N PHE A 232 1.37 -13.72 5.52
CA PHE A 232 1.80 -14.25 6.80
C PHE A 232 1.44 -13.32 7.96
N ILE A 233 1.76 -12.02 7.88
CA ILE A 233 1.44 -11.05 8.95
C ILE A 233 -0.06 -10.84 9.08
N GLN A 234 -0.80 -10.75 7.98
CA GLN A 234 -2.27 -10.67 8.02
C GLN A 234 -2.90 -11.96 8.56
N GLY A 235 -2.42 -13.12 8.12
CA GLY A 235 -2.81 -14.41 8.67
C GLY A 235 -2.52 -14.49 10.15
N LEU A 236 -1.34 -14.02 10.58
CA LEU A 236 -0.95 -13.94 11.98
C LEU A 236 -1.86 -13.00 12.78
N ARG A 237 -2.17 -11.80 12.27
CA ARG A 237 -3.11 -10.89 12.91
C ARG A 237 -4.51 -11.49 13.04
N LYS A 238 -5.03 -12.12 11.98
CA LYS A 238 -6.33 -12.84 12.02
C LYS A 238 -6.31 -14.00 13.03
N ALA A 239 -5.23 -14.77 13.08
CA ALA A 239 -5.07 -15.84 14.05
C ALA A 239 -4.96 -15.31 15.48
N LEU A 240 -4.25 -14.19 15.68
CA LEU A 240 -4.19 -13.49 16.97
C LEU A 240 -5.56 -12.98 17.42
N LEU A 241 -6.33 -12.35 16.53
CA LEU A 241 -7.69 -11.89 16.82
C LEU A 241 -8.59 -13.03 17.31
N ARG A 242 -8.58 -14.17 16.61
CA ARG A 242 -9.33 -15.38 17.02
C ARG A 242 -8.83 -15.94 18.35
N ALA A 243 -7.53 -16.00 18.54
CA ALA A 243 -6.91 -16.48 19.79
C ALA A 243 -7.22 -15.57 20.98
N MET A 244 -7.29 -14.24 20.77
CA MET A 244 -7.69 -13.27 21.81
C MET A 244 -9.16 -13.46 22.22
N GLN A 245 -10.07 -13.64 21.25
CA GLN A 245 -11.50 -13.92 21.53
C GLN A 245 -11.68 -15.21 22.35
N SER A 246 -10.81 -16.20 22.18
CA SER A 246 -10.82 -17.44 22.98
C SER A 246 -10.01 -17.37 24.29
N GLY A 247 -9.49 -16.20 24.65
CA GLY A 247 -8.68 -15.98 25.87
C GLY A 247 -7.28 -16.62 25.87
N ARG A 248 -6.81 -17.09 24.73
CA ARG A 248 -5.59 -17.90 24.62
C ARG A 248 -4.59 -17.41 23.57
N ALA A 249 -4.30 -16.12 23.54
CA ALA A 249 -3.39 -15.50 22.57
C ALA A 249 -1.91 -15.83 22.89
N ASN A 250 -1.50 -17.11 22.74
CA ASN A 250 -0.11 -17.54 22.85
C ASN A 250 0.44 -17.99 21.47
N SER A 251 1.78 -18.03 21.38
CA SER A 251 2.48 -18.35 20.13
C SER A 251 2.19 -19.76 19.62
N ALA A 252 2.06 -20.75 20.52
CA ALA A 252 1.80 -22.14 20.16
C ALA A 252 0.44 -22.28 19.44
N GLN A 253 -0.60 -21.70 19.99
CA GLN A 253 -1.95 -21.76 19.42
C GLN A 253 -2.06 -20.97 18.12
N VAL A 254 -1.42 -19.82 18.05
CA VAL A 254 -1.38 -19.01 16.84
C VAL A 254 -0.62 -19.74 15.72
N ALA A 255 0.53 -20.37 16.04
CA ALA A 255 1.28 -21.19 15.10
C ALA A 255 0.46 -22.38 14.59
N ALA A 256 -0.26 -23.08 15.48
CA ALA A 256 -1.17 -24.17 15.11
C ALA A 256 -2.30 -23.71 14.19
N THR A 257 -2.91 -22.53 14.45
CA THR A 257 -3.93 -21.94 13.59
C THR A 257 -3.41 -21.62 12.19
N LEU A 258 -2.10 -21.31 12.06
CA LEU A 258 -1.42 -21.05 10.80
C LEU A 258 -0.82 -22.32 10.17
N ASN A 259 -1.13 -23.52 10.69
CA ASN A 259 -0.58 -24.81 10.25
C ASN A 259 0.95 -24.84 10.22
N MET A 260 1.61 -24.27 11.23
CA MET A 260 3.08 -24.24 11.35
C MET A 260 3.54 -24.48 12.80
N SER A 261 4.81 -24.85 12.96
CA SER A 261 5.41 -24.95 14.29
C SER A 261 5.76 -23.56 14.84
N GLU A 262 5.85 -23.41 16.19
CA GLU A 262 6.33 -22.16 16.80
C GLU A 262 7.72 -21.76 16.29
N ARG A 263 8.63 -22.73 16.09
CA ARG A 263 9.95 -22.49 15.49
C ARG A 263 9.83 -21.84 14.10
N THR A 264 8.91 -22.32 13.27
CA THR A 264 8.66 -21.77 11.94
C THR A 264 8.05 -20.38 12.04
N LEU A 265 7.12 -20.16 12.97
CA LEU A 265 6.52 -18.85 13.27
C LEU A 265 7.61 -17.83 13.66
N PHE A 266 8.44 -18.16 14.65
CA PHE A 266 9.50 -17.26 15.10
C PHE A 266 10.57 -17.01 14.04
N ARG A 267 10.96 -18.02 13.25
CA ARG A 267 11.87 -17.86 12.13
C ARG A 267 11.34 -16.89 11.10
N ARG A 268 10.08 -17.07 10.64
CA ARG A 268 9.44 -16.16 9.66
C ARG A 268 9.30 -14.73 10.18
N LEU A 269 8.98 -14.56 11.46
CA LEU A 269 8.97 -13.25 12.09
C LEU A 269 10.35 -12.60 12.12
N SER A 270 11.38 -13.38 12.48
CA SER A 270 12.78 -12.92 12.52
C SER A 270 13.30 -12.54 11.14
N GLU A 271 12.95 -13.31 10.11
CA GLU A 271 13.29 -13.02 8.70
C GLU A 271 12.70 -11.68 8.24
N GLN A 272 11.61 -11.22 8.87
CA GLN A 272 10.97 -9.93 8.63
C GLN A 272 11.32 -8.85 9.66
N GLY A 273 12.34 -9.08 10.48
CA GLY A 273 12.73 -8.14 11.54
C GLY A 273 11.68 -7.94 12.64
N LEU A 274 10.66 -8.80 12.71
CA LEU A 274 9.53 -8.69 13.62
C LEU A 274 9.65 -9.69 14.79
N SER A 275 8.92 -9.41 15.87
CA SER A 275 8.71 -10.37 16.94
C SER A 275 7.22 -10.58 17.22
N PHE A 276 6.86 -11.77 17.68
CA PHE A 276 5.48 -12.10 18.07
C PHE A 276 4.92 -11.11 19.09
N LYS A 277 5.75 -10.67 20.04
CA LYS A 277 5.39 -9.69 21.07
C LYS A 277 5.01 -8.33 20.46
N VAL A 278 5.71 -7.89 19.42
CA VAL A 278 5.43 -6.63 18.73
C VAL A 278 4.10 -6.71 17.97
N ILE A 279 3.89 -7.76 17.20
CA ILE A 279 2.63 -7.94 16.45
C ILE A 279 1.45 -8.09 17.41
N LEU A 280 1.58 -8.83 18.50
CA LEU A 280 0.56 -8.96 19.53
C LEU A 280 0.22 -7.60 20.17
N ALA A 281 1.24 -6.78 20.49
CA ALA A 281 1.04 -5.45 21.05
C ALA A 281 0.31 -4.51 20.07
N GLN A 282 0.72 -4.50 18.83
CA GLN A 282 0.07 -3.70 17.76
C GLN A 282 -1.39 -4.13 17.55
N THR A 283 -1.66 -5.44 17.46
CA THR A 283 -3.02 -5.97 17.29
C THR A 283 -3.91 -5.60 18.49
N ARG A 284 -3.38 -5.71 19.72
CA ARG A 284 -4.09 -5.27 20.92
C ARG A 284 -4.39 -3.78 20.93
N THR A 285 -3.46 -2.95 20.49
CA THR A 285 -3.64 -1.50 20.43
C THR A 285 -4.70 -1.10 19.41
N GLN A 286 -4.68 -1.72 18.24
CA GLN A 286 -5.70 -1.47 17.20
C GLN A 286 -7.10 -1.83 17.69
N LEU A 287 -7.28 -3.01 18.26
CA LEU A 287 -8.57 -3.41 18.85
C LEU A 287 -8.98 -2.50 20.02
N ALA A 288 -8.02 -2.08 20.85
CA ALA A 288 -8.30 -1.14 21.95
C ALA A 288 -8.89 0.16 21.41
N GLN A 289 -8.34 0.69 20.31
CA GLN A 289 -8.84 1.90 19.67
C GLN A 289 -10.28 1.73 19.14
N GLU A 290 -10.62 0.55 18.61
CA GLU A 290 -11.97 0.21 18.18
C GLU A 290 -12.93 0.12 19.37
N TYR A 291 -12.56 -0.63 20.43
CA TYR A 291 -13.38 -0.78 21.63
C TYR A 291 -13.56 0.53 22.41
N LEU A 292 -12.57 1.41 22.40
CA LEU A 292 -12.67 2.72 23.05
C LEU A 292 -13.68 3.67 22.37
N ARG A 293 -14.10 3.38 21.14
CA ARG A 293 -15.19 4.09 20.45
C ARG A 293 -16.57 3.65 20.97
N ASP A 294 -16.70 2.43 21.47
CA ASP A 294 -17.94 1.93 22.07
C ASP A 294 -18.05 2.40 23.53
N LYS A 295 -18.88 3.43 23.75
CA LYS A 295 -19.11 4.02 25.08
C LYS A 295 -19.78 3.08 26.10
N ARG A 296 -20.26 1.91 25.66
CA ARG A 296 -20.87 0.90 26.53
C ARG A 296 -19.84 0.04 27.26
N LEU A 297 -18.61 -0.02 26.75
CA LEU A 297 -17.54 -0.82 27.33
C LEU A 297 -16.74 -0.01 28.36
N THR A 298 -16.54 -0.59 29.54
CA THR A 298 -15.63 -0.06 30.55
C THR A 298 -14.16 -0.39 30.20
N LEU A 299 -13.22 0.39 30.72
CA LEU A 299 -11.80 0.11 30.54
C LEU A 299 -11.37 -1.25 31.11
N SER A 300 -12.04 -1.73 32.14
CA SER A 300 -11.78 -3.06 32.71
C SER A 300 -12.25 -4.17 31.76
N GLU A 301 -13.42 -4.04 31.15
CA GLU A 301 -13.94 -4.98 30.14
C GLU A 301 -13.06 -4.99 28.91
N ILE A 302 -12.64 -3.82 28.43
CA ILE A 302 -11.70 -3.70 27.30
C ILE A 302 -10.38 -4.42 27.63
N ALA A 303 -9.84 -4.24 28.84
CA ALA A 303 -8.61 -4.92 29.24
C ALA A 303 -8.78 -6.45 29.20
N LEU A 304 -9.89 -6.98 29.70
CA LEU A 304 -10.22 -8.40 29.66
C LEU A 304 -10.38 -8.93 28.22
N LEU A 305 -11.12 -8.22 27.37
CA LEU A 305 -11.31 -8.58 25.95
C LEU A 305 -9.99 -8.61 25.18
N LEU A 306 -9.02 -7.77 25.57
CA LEU A 306 -7.67 -7.74 24.99
C LEU A 306 -6.71 -8.75 25.61
N GLY A 307 -7.17 -9.57 26.57
CA GLY A 307 -6.38 -10.62 27.24
C GLY A 307 -5.35 -10.07 28.23
N TYR A 308 -5.65 -8.94 28.87
CA TYR A 308 -4.87 -8.47 30.02
C TYR A 308 -5.50 -8.99 31.33
N SER A 309 -4.66 -9.39 32.28
CA SER A 309 -5.11 -9.81 33.62
C SER A 309 -5.65 -8.64 34.44
N GLU A 310 -5.21 -7.42 34.16
CA GLU A 310 -5.55 -6.22 34.92
C GLU A 310 -5.66 -5.00 34.00
N GLN A 311 -6.60 -4.09 34.32
CA GLN A 311 -6.73 -2.80 33.64
C GLN A 311 -5.46 -1.95 33.71
N SER A 312 -4.70 -2.04 34.80
CA SER A 312 -3.45 -1.32 34.99
C SER A 312 -2.39 -1.71 33.95
N ALA A 313 -2.30 -3.01 33.61
CA ALA A 313 -1.40 -3.53 32.58
C ALA A 313 -1.81 -3.03 31.18
N PHE A 314 -3.10 -3.05 30.87
CA PHE A 314 -3.65 -2.47 29.65
C PHE A 314 -3.31 -0.98 29.52
N ASN A 315 -3.57 -0.18 30.58
CA ASN A 315 -3.32 1.26 30.56
C ASN A 315 -1.85 1.59 30.26
N ARG A 316 -0.91 0.85 30.87
CA ARG A 316 0.54 1.03 30.62
C ARG A 316 0.92 0.64 29.21
N ALA A 317 0.41 -0.49 28.71
CA ALA A 317 0.69 -0.96 27.36
C ALA A 317 0.14 0.01 26.31
N PHE A 318 -1.11 0.43 26.41
CA PHE A 318 -1.73 1.35 25.48
C PHE A 318 -1.03 2.71 25.46
N LYS A 319 -0.66 3.27 26.64
CA LYS A 319 0.08 4.54 26.72
C LYS A 319 1.47 4.43 26.08
N ARG A 320 2.15 3.29 26.23
CA ARG A 320 3.47 3.05 25.62
C ARG A 320 3.37 3.04 24.08
N GLU A 321 2.33 2.41 23.51
CA GLU A 321 2.17 2.24 22.07
C GLU A 321 1.59 3.52 21.39
N THR A 322 0.71 4.27 22.10
CA THR A 322 -0.02 5.42 21.50
C THR A 322 0.42 6.79 22.01
N GLY A 323 1.22 6.83 23.08
CA GLY A 323 1.59 8.06 23.79
C GLY A 323 0.49 8.61 24.71
N LEU A 324 -0.76 8.13 24.61
CA LEU A 324 -1.91 8.60 25.35
C LEU A 324 -2.47 7.52 26.30
N SER A 325 -3.01 7.94 27.44
CA SER A 325 -3.80 6.99 28.24
C SER A 325 -5.13 6.66 27.55
N PRO A 326 -5.72 5.44 27.75
CA PRO A 326 -7.00 5.07 27.14
C PRO A 326 -8.09 6.11 27.39
N ARG A 327 -8.16 6.66 28.60
CA ARG A 327 -9.15 7.69 28.95
C ARG A 327 -8.96 9.00 28.19
N ARG A 328 -7.70 9.44 27.99
CA ARG A 328 -7.42 10.63 27.17
C ARG A 328 -7.71 10.39 25.70
N TYR A 329 -7.37 9.21 25.19
CA TYR A 329 -7.69 8.83 23.83
C TYR A 329 -9.21 8.84 23.58
N GLN A 330 -9.99 8.26 24.50
CA GLN A 330 -11.46 8.25 24.43
C GLN A 330 -12.07 9.65 24.45
N GLN A 331 -11.49 10.58 25.20
CA GLN A 331 -11.91 11.99 25.21
C GLN A 331 -11.68 12.66 23.87
N GLN A 332 -10.53 12.42 23.22
CA GLN A 332 -10.20 13.04 21.93
C GLN A 332 -11.07 12.56 20.76
N ILE A 333 -11.50 11.30 20.75
CA ILE A 333 -12.37 10.76 19.70
C ILE A 333 -13.86 11.05 19.93
N SER A 334 -14.23 11.62 21.08
CA SER A 334 -15.60 11.98 21.45
C SER A 334 -15.92 13.47 21.22
N THR A 335 -14.91 14.25 20.76
CA THR A 335 -15.03 15.64 20.35
C THR A 335 -15.09 15.72 18.83
#